data_49d9888c0018af16dbf9e2640a0ccdd4
#
_entry.id   49d9888c0018af16dbf9e2640a0ccdd4
#
_cell.length_a   1.000
_cell.length_b   1.000
_cell.length_c   1.000
_cell.angle_alpha   90.00
_cell.angle_beta   90.00
_cell.angle_gamma   90.00
#
_symmetry.space_group_name_H-M   'P 1'
#
loop_
_entity.id
_entity.type
_entity.pdbx_description
1 polymer ?
#
loop_
_entity_poly.entity_id
_entity_poly.type
_entity_poly.pdbx_seq_one_letter_code
_entity_poly.pdbx_strand_id
1 'polypeptide(L)'
;KNKGYELIIATNPIFPMRANEQRIAWAGLDINDFKHITSFEINRHCKPFVEFYQEVLTMNNLEGHDVLMVGNDVQEDLAIRALGAKTYIINNHIINRKPDMKIPADHVGSYKDFLEFVKGLNRSL
;
A
#
# COMPACT_ATOMS: atom_id res chain seq x y z
N LYS A 1 -0.52 11.31 7.36
CA LYS A 1 -0.70 12.55 6.60
C LYS A 1 -0.20 13.77 7.34
N ASN A 2 -0.42 13.85 8.64
CA ASN A 2 -0.01 15.00 9.45
C ASN A 2 1.51 15.30 9.40
N LYS A 3 2.32 14.31 9.03
CA LYS A 3 3.77 14.48 8.85
C LYS A 3 4.16 14.94 7.43
N GLY A 4 3.18 15.26 6.57
CA GLY A 4 3.41 15.71 5.20
C GLY A 4 3.54 14.60 4.16
N TYR A 5 3.35 13.35 4.55
CA TYR A 5 3.37 12.23 3.60
C TYR A 5 2.08 12.17 2.79
N GLU A 6 2.20 11.86 1.51
CA GLU A 6 1.06 11.61 0.64
C GLU A 6 0.61 10.17 0.78
N LEU A 7 -0.71 9.95 0.78
CA LEU A 7 -1.31 8.63 0.93
C LEU A 7 -1.92 8.14 -0.38
N ILE A 8 -1.70 6.87 -0.69
CA ILE A 8 -2.23 6.21 -1.87
C ILE A 8 -2.91 4.92 -1.43
N ILE A 9 -4.13 4.67 -1.89
CA ILE A 9 -4.80 3.39 -1.72
C ILE A 9 -4.50 2.53 -2.95
N ALA A 10 -3.78 1.43 -2.74
CA ALA A 10 -3.37 0.50 -3.78
C ALA A 10 -3.99 -0.88 -3.55
N THR A 11 -5.26 -1.01 -3.92
CA THR A 11 -6.00 -2.28 -3.90
C THR A 11 -6.05 -2.88 -5.30
N ASN A 12 -6.35 -4.18 -5.40
CA ASN A 12 -6.58 -4.79 -6.71
C ASN A 12 -7.71 -4.04 -7.43
N PRO A 13 -7.49 -3.60 -8.68
CA PRO A 13 -8.44 -2.73 -9.38
C PRO A 13 -9.56 -3.52 -10.05
N ILE A 14 -10.23 -4.40 -9.30
CA ILE A 14 -11.35 -5.21 -9.76
C ILE A 14 -12.70 -4.55 -9.50
N PHE A 15 -12.71 -3.43 -8.78
CA PHE A 15 -13.93 -2.67 -8.48
C PHE A 15 -13.87 -1.28 -9.09
N PRO A 16 -15.03 -0.73 -9.51
CA PRO A 16 -15.12 0.66 -9.96
C PRO A 16 -14.67 1.65 -8.88
N MET A 17 -14.19 2.81 -9.30
CA MET A 17 -13.75 3.89 -8.38
C MET A 17 -14.83 4.22 -7.35
N ARG A 18 -16.07 4.33 -7.77
CA ARG A 18 -17.18 4.66 -6.86
C ARG A 18 -17.34 3.63 -5.74
N ALA A 19 -17.18 2.35 -6.06
CA ALA A 19 -17.25 1.29 -5.06
C ALA A 19 -16.11 1.39 -4.05
N ASN A 20 -14.90 1.68 -4.52
CA ASN A 20 -13.73 1.87 -3.66
C ASN A 20 -13.88 3.09 -2.76
N GLU A 21 -14.36 4.21 -3.30
CA GLU A 21 -14.63 5.41 -2.53
C GLU A 21 -15.67 5.16 -1.43
N GLN A 22 -16.72 4.40 -1.75
CA GLN A 22 -17.76 4.05 -0.80
C GLN A 22 -17.22 3.17 0.34
N ARG A 23 -16.37 2.21 0.02
CA ARG A 23 -15.71 1.36 1.02
C ARG A 23 -14.80 2.18 1.94
N ILE A 24 -14.09 3.14 1.42
CA ILE A 24 -13.24 4.06 2.21
C ILE A 24 -14.12 4.88 3.15
N ALA A 25 -15.22 5.43 2.66
CA ALA A 25 -16.16 6.20 3.48
C ALA A 25 -16.78 5.35 4.59
N TRP A 26 -17.16 4.10 4.29
CA TRP A 26 -17.71 3.17 5.30
C TRP A 26 -16.68 2.80 6.37
N ALA A 27 -15.40 2.85 6.05
CA ALA A 27 -14.32 2.64 7.04
C ALA A 27 -14.07 3.88 7.90
N GLY A 28 -14.83 4.97 7.70
CA GLY A 28 -14.66 6.20 8.45
C GLY A 28 -13.53 7.09 7.96
N LEU A 29 -13.02 6.85 6.76
CA LEU A 29 -11.94 7.63 6.17
C LEU A 29 -12.45 8.62 5.14
N ASP A 30 -11.73 9.71 4.95
CA ASP A 30 -12.04 10.73 3.96
C ASP A 30 -11.25 10.44 2.67
N ILE A 31 -11.95 10.30 1.55
CA ILE A 31 -11.32 10.07 0.25
C ILE A 31 -10.37 11.20 -0.15
N ASN A 32 -10.60 12.40 0.34
CA ASN A 32 -9.75 13.56 0.05
C ASN A 32 -8.37 13.50 0.73
N ASP A 33 -8.19 12.59 1.69
CA ASP A 33 -6.89 12.37 2.32
C ASP A 33 -5.92 11.57 1.45
N PHE A 34 -6.39 11.01 0.33
CA PHE A 34 -5.59 10.15 -0.54
C PHE A 34 -5.33 10.83 -1.88
N LYS A 35 -4.06 10.82 -2.29
CA LYS A 35 -3.62 11.35 -3.58
C LYS A 35 -4.15 10.50 -4.74
N HIS A 36 -4.24 9.19 -4.54
CA HIS A 36 -4.61 8.23 -5.58
C HIS A 36 -5.32 7.04 -4.97
N ILE A 37 -6.33 6.54 -5.66
CA ILE A 37 -7.06 5.31 -5.31
C ILE A 37 -7.12 4.46 -6.57
N THR A 38 -6.63 3.22 -6.50
CA THR A 38 -6.68 2.31 -7.64
C THR A 38 -8.11 1.87 -7.93
N SER A 39 -8.45 1.69 -9.20
CA SER A 39 -9.78 1.27 -9.61
C SER A 39 -9.77 0.57 -10.97
N PHE A 40 -10.87 -0.10 -11.28
CA PHE A 40 -11.06 -0.79 -12.55
C PHE A 40 -10.93 0.16 -13.75
N GLU A 41 -11.43 1.40 -13.65
CA GLU A 41 -11.46 2.35 -14.77
C GLU A 41 -10.08 2.88 -15.14
N ILE A 42 -9.15 2.99 -14.18
CA ILE A 42 -7.87 3.69 -14.40
C ILE A 42 -6.64 2.79 -14.31
N ASN A 43 -6.78 1.56 -13.80
CA ASN A 43 -5.67 0.64 -13.67
C ASN A 43 -5.85 -0.55 -14.61
N ARG A 44 -4.78 -0.91 -15.33
CA ARG A 44 -4.78 -1.99 -16.34
C ARG A 44 -4.22 -3.29 -15.81
N HIS A 45 -3.50 -3.24 -14.70
CA HIS A 45 -2.84 -4.39 -14.10
C HIS A 45 -3.33 -4.59 -12.68
N CYS A 46 -3.05 -5.75 -12.10
CA CYS A 46 -3.42 -6.08 -10.73
C CYS A 46 -2.26 -6.73 -9.98
N LYS A 47 -2.40 -6.81 -8.65
CA LYS A 47 -1.47 -7.54 -7.80
C LYS A 47 -1.55 -9.05 -8.12
N PRO A 48 -0.47 -9.81 -8.02
CA PRO A 48 0.87 -9.44 -7.56
C PRO A 48 1.82 -8.97 -8.68
N PHE A 49 1.30 -8.64 -9.85
CA PHE A 49 2.13 -8.26 -10.98
C PHE A 49 2.86 -6.94 -10.71
N VAL A 50 4.15 -6.92 -10.98
CA VAL A 50 4.99 -5.73 -10.80
C VAL A 50 4.47 -4.56 -11.65
N GLU A 51 3.91 -4.84 -12.81
CA GLU A 51 3.31 -3.85 -13.71
C GLU A 51 2.21 -3.04 -13.02
N PHE A 52 1.44 -3.63 -12.10
CA PHE A 52 0.45 -2.91 -11.32
C PHE A 52 1.11 -1.79 -10.49
N TYR A 53 2.17 -2.13 -9.76
CA TYR A 53 2.88 -1.17 -8.92
C TYR A 53 3.61 -0.12 -9.74
N GLN A 54 4.22 -0.52 -10.86
CA GLN A 54 4.85 0.41 -11.77
C GLN A 54 3.84 1.42 -12.32
N GLU A 55 2.65 0.96 -12.66
CA GLU A 55 1.54 1.79 -13.13
C GLU A 55 1.15 2.83 -12.08
N VAL A 56 0.95 2.41 -10.82
CA VAL A 56 0.61 3.32 -9.72
C VAL A 56 1.71 4.36 -9.51
N LEU A 57 2.97 3.94 -9.50
CA LEU A 57 4.10 4.85 -9.31
C LEU A 57 4.19 5.87 -10.45
N THR A 58 4.09 5.40 -11.69
CA THR A 58 4.18 6.25 -12.88
C THR A 58 3.06 7.29 -12.91
N MET A 59 1.84 6.89 -12.59
CA MET A 59 0.68 7.80 -12.54
C MET A 59 0.84 8.89 -11.49
N ASN A 60 1.67 8.68 -10.48
CA ASN A 60 1.90 9.63 -9.39
C ASN A 60 3.28 10.28 -9.44
N ASN A 61 4.04 10.09 -10.51
CA ASN A 61 5.39 10.62 -10.69
C ASN A 61 6.36 10.20 -9.57
N LEU A 62 6.25 8.94 -9.14
CA LEU A 62 7.09 8.37 -8.08
C LEU A 62 7.95 7.23 -8.62
N GLU A 63 9.08 7.01 -7.93
CA GLU A 63 9.90 5.81 -8.11
C GLU A 63 9.75 4.91 -6.89
N GLY A 64 10.12 3.63 -7.04
CA GLY A 64 9.98 2.66 -5.96
C GLY A 64 10.61 3.11 -4.65
N HIS A 65 11.82 3.67 -4.71
CA HIS A 65 12.54 4.12 -3.50
C HIS A 65 11.88 5.31 -2.78
N ASP A 66 10.88 5.95 -3.40
CA ASP A 66 10.16 7.09 -2.81
C ASP A 66 9.03 6.65 -1.87
N VAL A 67 8.68 5.37 -1.85
CA VAL A 67 7.45 4.90 -1.20
C VAL A 67 7.71 3.82 -0.16
N LEU A 68 6.79 3.76 0.81
CA LEU A 68 6.65 2.66 1.75
C LEU A 68 5.32 1.97 1.46
N MET A 69 5.37 0.68 1.15
CA MET A 69 4.17 -0.14 0.99
C MET A 69 3.76 -0.73 2.33
N VAL A 70 2.52 -0.51 2.72
CA VAL A 70 1.94 -1.08 3.93
C VAL A 70 0.80 -2.01 3.53
N GLY A 71 0.85 -3.26 3.97
CA GLY A 71 -0.17 -4.23 3.62
C GLY A 71 -0.17 -5.44 4.53
N ASN A 72 -1.05 -6.39 4.24
CA ASN A 72 -1.20 -7.61 5.01
C ASN A 72 -1.06 -8.88 4.17
N ASP A 73 -0.94 -8.78 2.87
CA ASP A 73 -0.77 -9.91 1.96
C ASP A 73 0.70 -10.02 1.55
N VAL A 74 1.38 -11.06 2.04
CA VAL A 74 2.82 -11.20 1.85
C VAL A 74 3.19 -11.27 0.37
N GLN A 75 2.50 -12.09 -0.42
CA GLN A 75 2.85 -12.28 -1.82
C GLN A 75 2.38 -11.13 -2.71
N GLU A 76 1.18 -10.62 -2.50
CA GLU A 76 0.65 -9.53 -3.32
C GLU A 76 1.33 -8.19 -3.00
N ASP A 77 1.42 -7.84 -1.72
CA ASP A 77 1.89 -6.51 -1.33
C ASP A 77 3.41 -6.36 -1.42
N LEU A 78 4.17 -7.44 -1.18
CA LEU A 78 5.62 -7.39 -1.26
C LEU A 78 6.18 -7.45 -2.68
N ALA A 79 5.34 -7.68 -3.69
CA ALA A 79 5.79 -7.68 -5.08
C ALA A 79 6.40 -6.32 -5.50
N ILE A 80 6.00 -5.24 -4.86
CA ILE A 80 6.56 -3.89 -5.11
C ILE A 80 8.06 -3.80 -4.77
N ARG A 81 8.61 -4.71 -3.99
CA ARG A 81 10.05 -4.72 -3.66
C ARG A 81 10.94 -4.82 -4.88
N ALA A 82 10.44 -5.43 -5.95
CA ALA A 82 11.17 -5.49 -7.22
C ALA A 82 11.44 -4.10 -7.80
N LEU A 83 10.70 -3.08 -7.38
CA LEU A 83 10.86 -1.70 -7.82
C LEU A 83 11.64 -0.84 -6.82
N GLY A 84 12.14 -1.44 -5.74
CA GLY A 84 12.97 -0.75 -4.75
C GLY A 84 12.21 -0.14 -3.58
N ALA A 85 10.92 -0.37 -3.46
CA ALA A 85 10.13 0.15 -2.35
C ALA A 85 10.46 -0.53 -1.02
N LYS A 86 10.37 0.22 0.07
CA LYS A 86 10.39 -0.34 1.41
C LYS A 86 9.00 -0.87 1.77
N THR A 87 8.95 -1.81 2.69
CA THR A 87 7.71 -2.55 2.96
C THR A 87 7.50 -2.75 4.45
N TYR A 88 6.23 -2.67 4.86
CA TYR A 88 5.78 -2.97 6.21
C TYR A 88 4.57 -3.90 6.12
N ILE A 89 4.68 -5.10 6.69
CA ILE A 89 3.57 -6.06 6.75
C ILE A 89 2.89 -5.97 8.12
N ILE A 90 1.60 -5.70 8.10
CA ILE A 90 0.73 -5.74 9.29
C ILE A 90 0.28 -7.17 9.51
N ASN A 91 0.60 -7.73 10.68
CA ASN A 91 0.37 -9.16 10.94
C ASN A 91 -0.93 -9.50 11.68
N ASN A 92 -1.78 -8.53 12.00
CA ASN A 92 -3.06 -8.77 12.68
C ASN A 92 -4.00 -9.69 11.88
N HIS A 93 -4.01 -9.55 10.56
CA HIS A 93 -4.80 -10.38 9.65
C HIS A 93 -3.96 -10.75 8.44
N ILE A 94 -2.78 -11.31 8.70
CA ILE A 94 -1.81 -11.63 7.66
C ILE A 94 -2.32 -12.72 6.72
N ILE A 95 -2.10 -12.51 5.42
CA ILE A 95 -2.30 -13.52 4.38
C ILE A 95 -0.93 -13.93 3.88
N ASN A 96 -0.56 -15.19 4.11
CA ASN A 96 0.72 -15.72 3.67
C ASN A 96 0.54 -17.13 3.10
N ARG A 97 0.69 -17.25 1.79
CA ARG A 97 0.51 -18.52 1.06
C ARG A 97 1.71 -19.45 1.20
N LYS A 98 2.82 -18.95 1.75
CA LYS A 98 4.05 -19.71 1.98
C LYS A 98 4.54 -19.52 3.42
N PRO A 99 3.77 -20.03 4.42
CA PRO A 99 4.04 -19.73 5.83
C PRO A 99 5.37 -20.26 6.35
N ASP A 100 5.95 -21.27 5.68
CA ASP A 100 7.24 -21.84 6.08
C ASP A 100 8.44 -21.02 5.61
N MET A 101 8.21 -20.01 4.77
CA MET A 101 9.28 -19.14 4.27
C MET A 101 9.34 -17.86 5.09
N LYS A 102 10.55 -17.33 5.26
CA LYS A 102 10.73 -16.02 5.89
C LYS A 102 10.00 -14.95 5.09
N ILE A 103 9.31 -14.05 5.79
CA ILE A 103 8.65 -12.91 5.17
C ILE A 103 9.71 -11.90 4.74
N PRO A 104 9.84 -11.60 3.43
CA PRO A 104 10.89 -10.72 2.92
C PRO A 104 10.51 -9.23 3.01
N ALA A 105 9.88 -8.81 4.09
CA ALA A 105 9.54 -7.41 4.32
C ALA A 105 10.64 -6.71 5.11
N ASP A 106 10.76 -5.40 4.95
CA ASP A 106 11.69 -4.60 5.75
C ASP A 106 11.23 -4.54 7.21
N HIS A 107 9.91 -4.49 7.42
CA HIS A 107 9.30 -4.47 8.74
C HIS A 107 8.07 -5.37 8.78
N VAL A 108 7.84 -5.98 9.94
CA VAL A 108 6.63 -6.77 10.22
C VAL A 108 6.18 -6.42 11.64
N GLY A 109 4.89 -6.16 11.82
CA GLY A 109 4.34 -5.87 13.13
C GLY A 109 2.83 -5.75 13.15
N SER A 110 2.28 -5.49 14.34
CA SER A 110 0.85 -5.25 14.53
C SER A 110 0.48 -3.83 14.09
N TYR A 111 -0.82 -3.51 14.08
CA TYR A 111 -1.27 -2.13 13.89
C TYR A 111 -0.67 -1.19 14.94
N LYS A 112 -0.55 -1.65 16.18
CA LYS A 112 0.05 -0.87 17.25
C LYS A 112 1.53 -0.60 16.97
N ASP A 113 2.25 -1.61 16.54
CA ASP A 113 3.67 -1.49 16.17
C ASP A 113 3.84 -0.52 15.00
N PHE A 114 2.95 -0.60 14.02
CA PHE A 114 2.96 0.32 12.88
C PHE A 114 2.72 1.77 13.32
N LEU A 115 1.79 2.00 14.23
CA LEU A 115 1.51 3.34 14.75
C LEU A 115 2.76 3.93 15.40
N GLU A 116 3.48 3.15 16.22
CA GLU A 116 4.73 3.58 16.83
C GLU A 116 5.81 3.86 15.79
N PHE A 117 5.89 3.02 14.76
CA PHE A 117 6.81 3.24 13.64
C PHE A 117 6.53 4.58 12.95
N VAL A 118 5.27 4.89 12.68
CA VAL A 118 4.87 6.15 12.02
C VAL A 118 5.21 7.36 12.89
N LYS A 119 4.99 7.25 14.20
CA LYS A 119 5.34 8.33 15.13
C LYS A 119 6.84 8.65 15.11
N GLY A 120 7.68 7.65 14.82
CA GLY A 120 9.12 7.81 14.73
C GLY A 120 9.64 8.32 13.38
N LEU A 121 8.77 8.46 12.37
CA LEU A 121 9.17 8.95 11.05
C LEU A 121 9.47 10.45 11.08
N ASN A 122 10.46 10.85 10.30
CA ASN A 122 10.75 12.26 10.09
C ASN A 122 9.63 12.89 9.25
N ARG A 123 9.38 14.18 9.50
CA ARG A 123 8.46 14.95 8.67
C ARG A 123 8.95 15.03 7.24
N SER A 124 8.05 14.84 6.28
CA SER A 124 8.33 15.09 4.87
C SER A 124 8.46 16.61 4.64
N LEU A 125 9.45 16.98 3.89
CA LEU A 125 9.69 18.38 3.53
C LEU A 125 9.00 18.76 2.23
#